data_5e2de3d11b8a374f164730632b750570
#
_entry.id   5e2de3d11b8a374f164730632b750570
#
_cell.length_a   1.000
_cell.length_b   1.000
_cell.length_c   1.000
_cell.angle_alpha   90.00
_cell.angle_beta   90.00
_cell.angle_gamma   90.00
#
_symmetry.space_group_name_H-M   'P 1'
#
loop_
_entity.id
_entity.type
_entity.pdbx_description
1 polymer ?
#
loop_
_entity_poly.entity_id
_entity_poly.type
_entity_poly.pdbx_seq_one_letter_code
_entity_poly.pdbx_strand_id
1 'polypeptide(L)'
;MQKNKFDIINLGCRLNIYEGEIIKSLVSKNKLSHFTIINSCTVTQEAEKKVSYEIRKAKKNFPENKIVLTGCAAQINPQKFSAMSEVDYVIGNNEKLDFKTWSNIKNSKPVKVENIFANNDISHHMVEKFEGKSRAYVQIQQGCNHRCTFCIIPFGRGNNRSVPLGII
;
A
#
# COMPACT_ATOMS: atom_id res chain seq x y z
N MET A 1 12.46 -5.26 24.19
CA MET A 1 11.88 -4.72 22.95
C MET A 1 11.42 -5.89 22.09
N GLN A 2 10.12 -6.11 21.94
CA GLN A 2 9.62 -7.12 21.00
C GLN A 2 9.99 -6.67 19.58
N LYS A 3 10.89 -7.41 18.92
CA LYS A 3 11.14 -7.22 17.49
C LYS A 3 9.79 -7.41 16.76
N ASN A 4 9.28 -6.36 16.12
CA ASN A 4 8.13 -6.48 15.23
C ASN A 4 8.44 -7.60 14.24
N LYS A 5 7.57 -8.61 14.20
CA LYS A 5 7.73 -9.78 13.32
C LYS A 5 7.48 -9.46 11.83
N PHE A 6 7.26 -8.20 11.49
CA PHE A 6 7.07 -7.69 10.14
C PHE A 6 7.68 -6.29 10.00
N ASP A 7 7.94 -5.87 8.75
CA ASP A 7 8.46 -4.54 8.42
C ASP A 7 7.60 -3.85 7.37
N ILE A 8 7.51 -2.51 7.41
CA ILE A 8 6.77 -1.70 6.42
C ILE A 8 7.67 -0.59 5.90
N ILE A 9 7.85 -0.58 4.58
CA ILE A 9 8.60 0.43 3.84
C ILE A 9 7.60 1.31 3.09
N ASN A 10 7.44 2.57 3.53
CA ASN A 10 6.59 3.54 2.86
C ASN A 10 7.39 4.38 1.88
N LEU A 11 7.01 4.33 0.61
CA LEU A 11 7.59 5.14 -0.46
C LEU A 11 6.54 6.15 -0.96
N GLY A 12 6.97 7.39 -1.22
CA GLY A 12 6.13 8.39 -1.88
C GLY A 12 5.47 9.41 -0.95
N CYS A 13 4.17 9.64 -1.12
CA CYS A 13 3.47 10.79 -0.59
C CYS A 13 2.96 10.62 0.86
N ARG A 14 2.40 11.71 1.41
CA ARG A 14 1.80 11.72 2.76
C ARG A 14 0.66 10.72 2.91
N LEU A 15 -0.12 10.50 1.85
CA LEU A 15 -1.18 9.50 1.84
C LEU A 15 -0.62 8.08 2.04
N ASN A 16 0.52 7.75 1.41
CA ASN A 16 1.17 6.47 1.64
C ASN A 16 1.65 6.31 3.09
N ILE A 17 2.10 7.41 3.73
CA ILE A 17 2.47 7.36 5.16
C ILE A 17 1.26 7.06 6.03
N TYR A 18 0.14 7.73 5.80
CA TYR A 18 -1.12 7.49 6.49
C TYR A 18 -1.60 6.03 6.31
N GLU A 19 -1.65 5.57 5.08
CA GLU A 19 -2.05 4.20 4.74
C GLU A 19 -1.09 3.15 5.33
N GLY A 20 0.19 3.47 5.43
CA GLY A 20 1.19 2.61 6.07
C GLY A 20 0.89 2.34 7.54
N GLU A 21 0.42 3.33 8.29
CA GLU A 21 0.01 3.12 9.69
C GLU A 21 -1.26 2.26 9.79
N ILE A 22 -2.20 2.41 8.85
CA ILE A 22 -3.37 1.52 8.76
C ILE A 22 -2.94 0.08 8.49
N ILE A 23 -2.10 -0.13 7.48
CA ILE A 23 -1.57 -1.46 7.13
C ILE A 23 -0.87 -2.07 8.34
N LYS A 24 -0.07 -1.30 9.07
CA LYS A 24 0.61 -1.75 10.28
C LYS A 24 -0.37 -2.25 11.34
N SER A 25 -1.46 -1.51 11.57
CA SER A 25 -2.53 -1.93 12.48
C SER A 25 -3.19 -3.22 12.00
N LEU A 26 -3.55 -3.32 10.72
CA LEU A 26 -4.20 -4.48 10.13
C LEU A 26 -3.34 -5.75 10.22
N VAL A 27 -2.05 -5.63 9.89
CA VAL A 27 -1.07 -6.72 9.95
C VAL A 27 -0.84 -7.19 11.38
N SER A 28 -0.76 -6.24 12.33
CA SER A 28 -0.61 -6.53 13.75
C SER A 28 -1.83 -7.26 14.32
N LYS A 29 -3.05 -6.79 13.99
CA LYS A 29 -4.31 -7.44 14.40
C LYS A 29 -4.44 -8.87 13.88
N ASN A 30 -3.93 -9.13 12.68
CA ASN A 30 -3.89 -10.47 12.08
C ASN A 30 -2.69 -11.32 12.56
N LYS A 31 -1.86 -10.83 13.48
CA LYS A 31 -0.68 -11.53 14.02
C LYS A 31 0.25 -12.08 12.93
N LEU A 32 0.36 -11.37 11.81
CA LEU A 32 1.23 -11.76 10.71
C LEU A 32 2.70 -11.54 11.09
N SER A 33 3.54 -12.50 10.70
CA SER A 33 4.98 -12.46 10.94
C SER A 33 5.72 -12.92 9.69
N HIS A 34 6.99 -12.49 9.57
CA HIS A 34 7.84 -12.79 8.42
C HIS A 34 7.31 -12.19 7.11
N PHE A 35 6.79 -10.95 7.20
CA PHE A 35 6.39 -10.16 6.04
C PHE A 35 7.19 -8.86 5.99
N THR A 36 7.58 -8.47 4.79
CA THR A 36 8.05 -7.11 4.49
C THR A 36 7.10 -6.49 3.47
N ILE A 37 6.44 -5.41 3.86
CA ILE A 37 5.40 -4.77 3.08
C ILE A 37 5.96 -3.47 2.50
N ILE A 38 5.90 -3.31 1.19
CA ILE A 38 6.37 -2.13 0.48
C ILE A 38 5.16 -1.38 -0.06
N ASN A 39 4.82 -0.24 0.56
CA ASN A 39 3.76 0.63 0.11
C ASN A 39 4.34 1.63 -0.92
N SER A 40 4.14 1.34 -2.19
CA SER A 40 4.87 1.90 -3.31
C SER A 40 4.28 3.18 -3.89
N CYS A 41 5.11 3.92 -4.61
CA CYS A 41 4.76 5.09 -5.40
C CYS A 41 5.19 4.89 -6.86
N THR A 42 4.52 5.61 -7.79
CA THR A 42 4.84 5.55 -9.23
C THR A 42 4.61 6.90 -9.93
N VAL A 43 4.59 7.99 -9.17
CA VAL A 43 4.34 9.33 -9.75
C VAL A 43 5.46 9.75 -10.69
N THR A 44 6.68 9.28 -10.49
CA THR A 44 7.84 9.49 -11.36
C THR A 44 8.53 8.18 -11.72
N GLN A 45 9.30 8.18 -12.81
CA GLN A 45 10.11 7.01 -13.18
C GLN A 45 11.15 6.66 -12.12
N GLU A 46 11.73 7.66 -11.46
CA GLU A 46 12.68 7.48 -10.35
C GLU A 46 11.99 6.79 -9.17
N ALA A 47 10.74 7.16 -8.86
CA ALA A 47 9.96 6.50 -7.82
C ALA A 47 9.77 5.01 -8.13
N GLU A 48 9.48 4.65 -9.38
CA GLU A 48 9.32 3.26 -9.80
C GLU A 48 10.63 2.47 -9.75
N LYS A 49 11.76 3.07 -10.18
CA LYS A 49 13.10 2.46 -10.02
C LYS A 49 13.43 2.21 -8.56
N LYS A 50 13.09 3.17 -7.68
CA LYS A 50 13.28 3.03 -6.25
C LYS A 50 12.45 1.88 -5.66
N VAL A 51 11.23 1.66 -6.13
CA VAL A 51 10.42 0.51 -5.71
C VAL A 51 11.15 -0.81 -5.99
N SER A 52 11.64 -1.02 -7.21
CA SER A 52 12.38 -2.23 -7.59
C SER A 52 13.67 -2.41 -6.78
N TYR A 53 14.36 -1.31 -6.49
CA TYR A 53 15.55 -1.34 -5.62
C TYR A 53 15.21 -1.77 -4.20
N GLU A 54 14.17 -1.17 -3.59
CA GLU A 54 13.77 -1.50 -2.21
C GLU A 54 13.24 -2.94 -2.09
N ILE A 55 12.56 -3.48 -3.12
CA ILE A 55 12.16 -4.89 -3.18
C ILE A 55 13.38 -5.80 -3.06
N ARG A 56 14.39 -5.61 -3.91
CA ARG A 56 15.61 -6.43 -3.90
C ARG A 56 16.39 -6.30 -2.61
N LYS A 57 16.50 -5.07 -2.09
CA LYS A 57 17.16 -4.77 -0.82
C LYS A 57 16.43 -5.46 0.35
N ALA A 58 15.10 -5.38 0.38
CA ALA A 58 14.29 -6.04 1.41
C ALA A 58 14.48 -7.56 1.39
N LYS A 59 14.45 -8.18 0.20
CA LYS A 59 14.66 -9.63 0.06
C LYS A 59 16.05 -10.05 0.47
N LYS A 60 17.07 -9.24 0.13
CA LYS A 60 18.46 -9.50 0.56
C LYS A 60 18.63 -9.40 2.08
N ASN A 61 18.02 -8.40 2.72
CA ASN A 61 18.14 -8.16 4.16
C ASN A 61 17.31 -9.15 4.99
N PHE A 62 16.20 -9.62 4.45
CA PHE A 62 15.26 -10.52 5.12
C PHE A 62 14.84 -11.66 4.18
N PRO A 63 15.74 -12.63 3.88
CA PRO A 63 15.48 -13.69 2.91
C PRO A 63 14.24 -14.53 3.23
N GLU A 64 13.98 -14.74 4.53
CA GLU A 64 12.86 -15.53 5.04
C GLU A 64 11.52 -14.80 4.98
N ASN A 65 11.54 -13.47 4.80
CA ASN A 65 10.30 -12.70 4.76
C ASN A 65 9.61 -12.84 3.39
N LYS A 66 8.29 -12.93 3.44
CA LYS A 66 7.43 -12.76 2.29
C LYS A 66 7.34 -11.28 1.93
N ILE A 67 7.63 -10.97 0.67
CA ILE A 67 7.57 -9.58 0.18
C ILE A 67 6.18 -9.31 -0.39
N VAL A 68 5.50 -8.32 0.21
CA VAL A 68 4.20 -7.83 -0.25
C VAL A 68 4.39 -6.46 -0.85
N LEU A 69 4.11 -6.33 -2.14
CA LEU A 69 4.06 -5.03 -2.81
C LEU A 69 2.63 -4.50 -2.84
N THR A 70 2.45 -3.26 -2.44
CA THR A 70 1.17 -2.53 -2.55
C THR A 70 1.42 -1.07 -2.92
N GLY A 71 0.35 -0.28 -3.04
CA GLY A 71 0.46 1.13 -3.40
C GLY A 71 0.28 1.39 -4.89
N CYS A 72 0.64 2.60 -5.34
CA CYS A 72 0.34 3.03 -6.70
C CYS A 72 1.08 2.23 -7.78
N ALA A 73 2.33 1.81 -7.55
CA ALA A 73 3.06 1.00 -8.51
C ALA A 73 2.42 -0.39 -8.67
N ALA A 74 2.01 -1.00 -7.56
CA ALA A 74 1.29 -2.29 -7.56
C ALA A 74 -0.05 -2.19 -8.30
N GLN A 75 -0.78 -1.08 -8.11
CA GLN A 75 -2.08 -0.86 -8.76
C GLN A 75 -1.97 -0.69 -10.27
N ILE A 76 -0.93 0.01 -10.74
CA ILE A 76 -0.79 0.37 -12.16
C ILE A 76 -0.13 -0.73 -12.97
N ASN A 77 0.90 -1.36 -12.43
CA ASN A 77 1.71 -2.36 -13.13
C ASN A 77 1.81 -3.69 -12.34
N PRO A 78 0.67 -4.33 -11.98
CA PRO A 78 0.70 -5.53 -11.14
C PRO A 78 1.47 -6.69 -11.80
N GLN A 79 1.35 -6.86 -13.12
CA GLN A 79 2.03 -7.92 -13.88
C GLN A 79 3.55 -7.75 -13.85
N LYS A 80 4.05 -6.52 -14.03
CA LYS A 80 5.50 -6.24 -13.97
C LYS A 80 6.10 -6.67 -12.63
N PHE A 81 5.42 -6.33 -11.54
CA PHE A 81 5.96 -6.62 -10.21
C PHE A 81 5.71 -8.05 -9.76
N SER A 82 4.63 -8.69 -10.19
CA SER A 82 4.41 -10.11 -9.91
C SER A 82 5.37 -11.03 -10.67
N ALA A 83 5.97 -10.55 -11.75
CA ALA A 83 7.03 -11.28 -12.47
C ALA A 83 8.40 -11.24 -11.78
N MET A 84 8.57 -10.40 -10.75
CA MET A 84 9.81 -10.36 -9.96
C MET A 84 9.86 -11.55 -9.00
N SER A 85 10.94 -12.34 -9.04
CA SER A 85 11.13 -13.52 -8.18
C SER A 85 11.16 -13.20 -6.69
N GLU A 86 11.47 -11.95 -6.35
CA GLU A 86 11.54 -11.46 -4.98
C GLU A 86 10.16 -11.13 -4.38
N VAL A 87 9.11 -10.98 -5.21
CA VAL A 87 7.77 -10.55 -4.79
C VAL A 87 6.86 -11.75 -4.63
N ASP A 88 6.34 -11.95 -3.42
CA ASP A 88 5.41 -13.04 -3.12
C ASP A 88 3.95 -12.64 -3.36
N TYR A 89 3.59 -11.38 -3.06
CA TYR A 89 2.22 -10.88 -3.21
C TYR A 89 2.18 -9.46 -3.76
N VAL A 90 1.22 -9.20 -4.64
CA VAL A 90 0.91 -7.86 -5.17
C VAL A 90 -0.54 -7.53 -4.80
N ILE A 91 -0.73 -6.45 -4.02
CA ILE A 91 -2.03 -6.04 -3.47
C ILE A 91 -2.35 -4.62 -3.96
N GLY A 92 -3.55 -4.42 -4.47
CA GLY A 92 -4.02 -3.12 -4.95
C GLY A 92 -4.29 -2.10 -3.85
N ASN A 93 -4.61 -0.89 -4.27
CA ASN A 93 -4.80 0.25 -3.35
C ASN A 93 -6.09 0.16 -2.53
N ASN A 94 -7.13 -0.49 -3.04
CA ASN A 94 -8.36 -0.72 -2.28
C ASN A 94 -8.17 -1.88 -1.31
N GLU A 95 -7.63 -2.99 -1.80
CA GLU A 95 -7.48 -4.25 -1.08
C GLU A 95 -6.52 -4.15 0.11
N LYS A 96 -5.51 -3.27 0.04
CA LYS A 96 -4.54 -3.08 1.13
C LYS A 96 -5.14 -2.52 2.42
N LEU A 97 -6.31 -1.87 2.33
CA LEU A 97 -7.02 -1.29 3.47
C LEU A 97 -8.13 -2.22 3.99
N ASP A 98 -8.38 -3.36 3.36
CA ASP A 98 -9.37 -4.35 3.80
C ASP A 98 -8.75 -5.36 4.77
N PHE A 99 -9.38 -5.51 5.95
CA PHE A 99 -8.97 -6.50 6.97
C PHE A 99 -8.96 -7.94 6.43
N LYS A 100 -9.96 -8.31 5.60
CA LYS A 100 -10.07 -9.66 5.04
C LYS A 100 -8.90 -10.00 4.10
N THR A 101 -8.33 -9.00 3.44
CA THR A 101 -7.15 -9.19 2.59
C THR A 101 -5.97 -9.69 3.41
N TRP A 102 -5.72 -9.10 4.56
CA TRP A 102 -4.60 -9.49 5.43
C TRP A 102 -4.89 -10.79 6.20
N SER A 103 -6.13 -11.04 6.63
CA SER A 103 -6.48 -12.29 7.32
C SER A 103 -6.29 -13.52 6.44
N ASN A 104 -6.50 -13.39 5.14
CA ASN A 104 -6.44 -14.49 4.17
C ASN A 104 -5.19 -14.47 3.29
N ILE A 105 -4.21 -13.60 3.55
CA ILE A 105 -3.07 -13.38 2.64
C ILE A 105 -2.32 -14.66 2.30
N LYS A 106 -2.14 -15.57 3.26
CA LYS A 106 -1.41 -16.83 3.06
C LYS A 106 -2.11 -17.81 2.11
N ASN A 107 -3.43 -17.69 1.99
CA ASN A 107 -4.29 -18.52 1.15
C ASN A 107 -4.80 -17.77 -0.09
N SER A 108 -4.37 -16.54 -0.28
CA SER A 108 -4.81 -15.71 -1.41
C SER A 108 -3.98 -15.98 -2.66
N LYS A 109 -4.53 -15.55 -3.81
CA LYS A 109 -3.75 -15.52 -5.06
C LYS A 109 -2.59 -14.53 -4.90
N PRO A 110 -1.43 -14.78 -5.56
CA PRO A 110 -0.26 -13.89 -5.50
C PRO A 110 -0.57 -12.45 -5.96
N VAL A 111 -1.53 -12.28 -6.87
CA VAL A 111 -1.98 -10.96 -7.34
C VAL A 111 -3.44 -10.76 -6.97
N LYS A 112 -3.69 -9.72 -6.15
CA LYS A 112 -5.02 -9.25 -5.76
C LYS A 112 -5.11 -7.75 -6.01
N VAL A 113 -5.41 -7.39 -7.25
CA VAL A 113 -5.54 -6.00 -7.70
C VAL A 113 -6.80 -5.90 -8.54
N GLU A 114 -7.80 -5.20 -8.02
CA GLU A 114 -9.08 -4.98 -8.69
C GLU A 114 -9.08 -3.63 -9.44
N ASN A 115 -10.12 -3.42 -10.24
CA ASN A 115 -10.28 -2.17 -10.97
C ASN A 115 -10.49 -1.00 -9.99
N ILE A 116 -9.53 -0.09 -9.93
CA ILE A 116 -9.56 1.05 -9.02
C ILE A 116 -10.75 1.99 -9.25
N PHE A 117 -11.31 2.01 -10.45
CA PHE A 117 -12.45 2.85 -10.82
C PHE A 117 -13.81 2.25 -10.42
N ALA A 118 -13.85 0.97 -10.08
CA ALA A 118 -15.09 0.31 -9.66
C ALA A 118 -15.49 0.66 -8.23
N ASN A 119 -14.56 1.17 -7.42
CA ASN A 119 -14.82 1.50 -6.03
C ASN A 119 -15.13 2.99 -5.86
N ASN A 120 -16.31 3.29 -5.32
CA ASN A 120 -16.78 4.64 -5.04
C ASN A 120 -16.61 5.04 -3.58
N ASP A 121 -16.26 4.10 -2.70
CA ASP A 121 -16.14 4.37 -1.26
C ASP A 121 -14.69 4.60 -0.84
N ILE A 122 -14.51 5.39 0.22
CA ILE A 122 -13.26 5.50 0.96
C ILE A 122 -13.36 4.58 2.18
N SER A 123 -12.40 3.69 2.32
CA SER A 123 -12.25 2.94 3.56
C SER A 123 -11.89 3.89 4.69
N HIS A 124 -12.80 4.00 5.67
CA HIS A 124 -12.59 4.85 6.84
C HIS A 124 -11.75 4.09 7.87
N HIS A 125 -10.56 4.58 8.13
CA HIS A 125 -9.70 4.05 9.16
C HIS A 125 -9.24 5.19 10.05
N MET A 126 -9.41 5.01 11.36
CA MET A 126 -8.81 5.89 12.34
C MET A 126 -7.37 5.44 12.60
N VAL A 127 -6.42 6.35 12.46
CA VAL A 127 -5.02 6.14 12.82
C VAL A 127 -4.79 6.73 14.20
N GLU A 128 -4.60 5.87 15.19
CA GLU A 128 -4.42 6.28 16.59
C GLU A 128 -3.05 6.91 16.83
N LYS A 129 -2.03 6.49 16.08
CA LYS A 129 -0.64 6.91 16.30
C LYS A 129 0.17 6.88 15.03
N PHE A 130 1.01 7.92 14.85
CA PHE A 130 2.06 7.97 13.82
C PHE A 130 3.42 7.78 14.49
N GLU A 131 3.95 6.56 14.46
CA GLU A 131 5.22 6.25 15.12
C GLU A 131 6.40 6.99 14.46
N GLY A 132 7.20 7.64 15.30
CA GLY A 132 8.39 8.37 14.85
C GLY A 132 8.10 9.62 14.01
N LYS A 133 6.85 10.13 14.03
CA LYS A 133 6.44 11.33 13.32
C LYS A 133 6.01 12.43 14.28
N SER A 134 6.43 13.66 14.01
CA SER A 134 5.99 14.87 14.70
C SER A 134 4.67 15.44 14.19
N ARG A 135 4.12 14.86 13.09
CA ARG A 135 2.90 15.32 12.44
C ARG A 135 1.94 14.15 12.24
N ALA A 136 0.66 14.36 12.56
CA ALA A 136 -0.44 13.49 12.17
C ALA A 136 -0.95 13.87 10.78
N TYR A 137 -1.41 12.88 10.03
CA TYR A 137 -2.05 13.08 8.73
C TYR A 137 -3.50 12.62 8.82
N VAL A 138 -4.42 13.44 8.34
CA VAL A 138 -5.84 13.08 8.22
C VAL A 138 -6.17 13.02 6.74
N GLN A 139 -6.73 11.90 6.31
CA GLN A 139 -7.20 11.76 4.94
C GLN A 139 -8.59 12.39 4.82
N ILE A 140 -8.71 13.43 4.03
CA ILE A 140 -9.99 14.09 3.73
C ILE A 140 -10.49 13.73 2.33
N GLN A 141 -9.58 13.32 1.43
CA GLN A 141 -9.88 13.03 0.03
C GLN A 141 -8.82 12.14 -0.59
N GLN A 142 -9.19 11.37 -1.62
CA GLN A 142 -8.25 10.71 -2.52
C GLN A 142 -8.82 10.58 -3.93
N GLY A 143 -7.92 10.24 -4.90
CA GLY A 143 -8.30 10.12 -6.31
C GLY A 143 -8.43 11.47 -7.01
N CYS A 144 -8.78 11.43 -8.30
CA CYS A 144 -8.95 12.62 -9.11
C CYS A 144 -9.85 12.33 -10.31
N ASN A 145 -10.80 13.23 -10.61
CA ASN A 145 -11.68 13.12 -11.78
C ASN A 145 -11.06 13.69 -13.05
N HIS A 146 -9.98 14.49 -12.92
CA HIS A 146 -9.26 14.99 -14.09
C HIS A 146 -8.48 13.87 -14.78
N ARG A 147 -8.32 13.99 -16.08
CA ARG A 147 -7.60 13.03 -16.94
C ARG A 147 -6.51 13.75 -17.71
N CYS A 148 -5.66 14.51 -16.96
CA CYS A 148 -4.52 15.21 -17.56
C CYS A 148 -3.58 14.18 -18.21
N THR A 149 -3.09 14.48 -19.40
CA THR A 149 -2.33 13.56 -20.26
C THR A 149 -1.06 13.01 -19.61
N PHE A 150 -0.47 13.75 -18.69
CA PHE A 150 0.77 13.41 -17.98
C PHE A 150 0.52 12.78 -16.59
N CYS A 151 -0.72 12.68 -16.14
CA CYS A 151 -1.01 12.37 -14.73
C CYS A 151 -1.41 10.92 -14.52
N ILE A 152 -0.65 10.23 -13.69
CA ILE A 152 -0.88 8.82 -13.32
C ILE A 152 -1.84 8.65 -12.13
N ILE A 153 -2.14 9.73 -11.38
CA ILE A 153 -2.90 9.66 -10.13
C ILE A 153 -4.27 8.97 -10.27
N PRO A 154 -5.11 9.27 -11.28
CA PRO A 154 -6.41 8.59 -11.42
C PRO A 154 -6.28 7.08 -11.56
N PHE A 155 -5.25 6.61 -12.25
CA PHE A 155 -5.02 5.19 -12.51
C PHE A 155 -4.52 4.44 -11.27
N GLY A 156 -3.79 5.14 -10.39
CA GLY A 156 -3.34 4.58 -9.11
C GLY A 156 -4.34 4.72 -7.98
N ARG A 157 -5.20 5.78 -8.02
CA ARG A 157 -6.05 6.16 -6.88
C ARG A 157 -7.56 6.18 -7.19
N GLY A 158 -7.94 6.01 -8.44
CA GLY A 158 -9.33 6.04 -8.88
C GLY A 158 -9.91 7.44 -9.02
N ASN A 159 -11.23 7.50 -9.13
CA ASN A 159 -12.00 8.74 -9.15
C ASN A 159 -11.89 9.47 -7.81
N ASN A 160 -12.19 10.77 -7.84
CA ASN A 160 -12.23 11.60 -6.64
C ASN A 160 -13.27 11.08 -5.65
N ARG A 161 -12.84 10.86 -4.41
CA ARG A 161 -13.68 10.44 -3.29
C ARG A 161 -13.30 11.25 -2.07
N SER A 162 -14.30 11.83 -1.40
CA SER A 162 -14.11 12.63 -0.20
C SER A 162 -14.65 11.91 1.03
N VAL A 163 -13.99 12.10 2.16
CA VAL A 163 -14.47 11.60 3.46
C VAL A 163 -15.59 12.54 3.93
N PRO A 164 -16.76 12.03 4.31
CA PRO A 164 -17.82 12.85 4.90
C PRO A 164 -17.35 13.57 6.17
N LEU A 165 -17.76 14.83 6.35
CA LEU A 165 -17.34 15.65 7.51
C LEU A 165 -17.64 15.00 8.85
N GLY A 166 -18.77 14.29 8.98
CA GLY A 166 -19.13 13.61 10.23
C GLY A 166 -18.24 12.41 10.60
N ILE A 167 -17.27 12.05 9.73
CA ILE A 167 -16.34 10.96 9.97
C ILE A 167 -14.92 11.50 10.26
N ILE A 168 -14.63 12.75 9.87
CA ILE A 168 -13.38 13.46 10.16
C ILE A 168 -13.38 13.99 11.58
#